data_974c202ac9c31810d536d9b270b576a1
#
_entry.id   974c202ac9c31810d536d9b270b576a1
#
_cell.length_a   1.000
_cell.length_b   1.000
_cell.length_c   1.000
_cell.angle_alpha   90.00
_cell.angle_beta   90.00
_cell.angle_gamma   90.00
#
_symmetry.space_group_name_H-M   'P 1'
#
loop_
_entity.id
_entity.type
_entity.pdbx_description
1 polymer ?
#
loop_
_entity_poly.entity_id
_entity_poly.type
_entity_poly.pdbx_seq_one_letter_code
_entity_poly.pdbx_strand_id
1 'polypeptide(L)'
;MSVTVLSLQSHVVQGTVGNSIAVPVMRAMGVRAWGMPTALLSNHNGRSSVAGIPIDSEQIDAMVNALDSNGELKHVDAVLSGYLTPRTGPAVLRTVERCRALHPDTIWVCDPVMGDMTPDGELRAYVPDETVSLMTDAVQHADVVVPNLAELGILTGTEPRTLDDIVRAARSLTGPHLVIVTSMPYHCLLYTSPS
;
A
#
# COMPACT_ATOMS: atom_id res chain seq x y z
N MET A 1 -7.09 -12.29 20.92
CA MET A 1 -7.54 -12.68 19.57
C MET A 1 -6.42 -12.39 18.60
N SER A 2 -6.24 -13.17 17.52
CA SER A 2 -5.21 -12.91 16.51
C SER A 2 -5.74 -11.87 15.53
N VAL A 3 -4.98 -10.80 15.27
CA VAL A 3 -5.31 -9.77 14.28
C VAL A 3 -5.40 -10.39 12.89
N THR A 4 -6.43 -10.04 12.12
CA THR A 4 -6.66 -10.49 10.74
C THR A 4 -6.40 -9.35 9.77
N VAL A 5 -5.49 -9.55 8.83
CA VAL A 5 -5.14 -8.56 7.79
C VAL A 5 -5.48 -9.10 6.40
N LEU A 6 -6.27 -8.33 5.64
CA LEU A 6 -6.48 -8.57 4.22
C LEU A 6 -5.45 -7.75 3.43
N SER A 7 -4.52 -8.44 2.77
CA SER A 7 -3.42 -7.80 2.02
C SER A 7 -3.71 -7.80 0.52
N LEU A 8 -3.98 -6.63 -0.04
CA LEU A 8 -4.30 -6.35 -1.44
C LEU A 8 -3.06 -5.81 -2.16
N GLN A 9 -2.20 -6.70 -2.62
CA GLN A 9 -0.92 -6.37 -3.23
C GLN A 9 -0.61 -7.31 -4.40
N SER A 10 0.37 -6.97 -5.22
CA SER A 10 0.90 -7.90 -6.23
C SER A 10 1.50 -9.14 -5.58
N HIS A 11 1.49 -10.24 -6.34
CA HIS A 11 2.23 -11.46 -5.98
C HIS A 11 3.27 -11.74 -7.06
N VAL A 12 4.52 -11.95 -6.67
CA VAL A 12 5.61 -12.29 -7.58
C VAL A 12 6.05 -13.74 -7.40
N VAL A 13 6.40 -14.42 -8.52
CA VAL A 13 6.96 -15.78 -8.47
C VAL A 13 8.37 -15.75 -7.92
N GLN A 14 9.19 -14.80 -8.39
CA GLN A 14 10.56 -14.62 -7.94
C GLN A 14 10.72 -13.23 -7.31
N GLY A 15 11.22 -13.19 -6.08
CA GLY A 15 11.46 -11.95 -5.33
C GLY A 15 10.67 -11.85 -4.02
N THR A 16 10.95 -10.78 -3.30
CA THR A 16 10.41 -10.52 -1.95
C THR A 16 9.72 -9.16 -1.91
N VAL A 17 8.66 -9.03 -2.73
CA VAL A 17 7.83 -7.81 -2.80
C VAL A 17 6.34 -8.19 -2.75
N GLY A 18 5.51 -7.24 -2.38
CA GLY A 18 4.06 -7.41 -2.28
C GLY A 18 3.67 -8.59 -1.38
N ASN A 19 2.64 -9.32 -1.76
CA ASN A 19 2.14 -10.46 -0.98
C ASN A 19 3.16 -11.60 -0.83
N SER A 20 4.17 -11.67 -1.71
CA SER A 20 5.22 -12.70 -1.62
C SER A 20 6.11 -12.54 -0.40
N ILE A 21 6.17 -11.35 0.20
CA ILE A 21 6.88 -11.09 1.46
C ILE A 21 5.93 -10.69 2.59
N ALA A 22 4.94 -9.83 2.33
CA ALA A 22 4.06 -9.31 3.36
C ALA A 22 3.30 -10.43 4.09
N VAL A 23 2.71 -11.37 3.34
CA VAL A 23 1.93 -12.48 3.93
C VAL A 23 2.79 -13.41 4.78
N PRO A 24 3.94 -13.94 4.32
CA PRO A 24 4.82 -14.77 5.16
C PRO A 24 5.30 -14.06 6.42
N VAL A 25 5.69 -12.78 6.31
CA VAL A 25 6.17 -12.00 7.47
C VAL A 25 5.07 -11.81 8.50
N MET A 26 3.89 -11.36 8.09
CA MET A 26 2.75 -11.21 8.99
C MET A 26 2.39 -12.52 9.69
N ARG A 27 2.38 -13.63 8.96
CA ARG A 27 2.13 -14.97 9.55
C ARG A 27 3.20 -15.39 10.54
N ALA A 28 4.47 -15.11 10.25
CA ALA A 28 5.58 -15.37 11.18
C ALA A 28 5.46 -14.55 12.47
N MET A 29 4.82 -13.38 12.40
CA MET A 29 4.52 -12.52 13.56
C MET A 29 3.22 -12.91 14.30
N GLY A 30 2.55 -14.00 13.90
CA GLY A 30 1.31 -14.45 14.53
C GLY A 30 0.03 -13.75 14.04
N VAL A 31 0.13 -12.96 12.97
CA VAL A 31 -1.00 -12.30 12.34
C VAL A 31 -1.68 -13.26 11.35
N ARG A 32 -3.01 -13.28 11.34
CA ARG A 32 -3.79 -13.99 10.33
C ARG A 32 -3.81 -13.17 9.05
N ALA A 33 -2.93 -13.48 8.11
CA ALA A 33 -2.79 -12.74 6.86
C ALA A 33 -3.45 -13.47 5.69
N TRP A 34 -4.36 -12.78 5.00
CA TRP A 34 -5.02 -13.21 3.77
C TRP A 34 -4.48 -12.40 2.60
N GLY A 35 -3.74 -13.05 1.72
CA GLY A 35 -3.19 -12.40 0.54
C GLY A 35 -4.15 -12.46 -0.63
N MET A 36 -4.66 -11.33 -1.06
CA MET A 36 -5.44 -11.19 -2.30
C MET A 36 -4.56 -10.51 -3.35
N PRO A 37 -4.16 -11.20 -4.43
CA PRO A 37 -3.29 -10.61 -5.43
C PRO A 37 -4.05 -9.58 -6.28
N THR A 38 -3.44 -8.41 -6.49
CA THR A 38 -3.88 -7.39 -7.46
C THR A 38 -3.21 -7.58 -8.82
N ALA A 39 -2.09 -8.30 -8.86
CA ALA A 39 -1.40 -8.78 -10.05
C ALA A 39 -0.59 -10.02 -9.72
N LEU A 40 -0.44 -10.92 -10.71
CA LEU A 40 0.46 -12.06 -10.67
C LEU A 40 1.61 -11.78 -11.63
N LEU A 41 2.83 -11.65 -11.12
CA LEU A 41 4.00 -11.26 -11.89
C LEU A 41 5.11 -12.30 -11.76
N SER A 42 5.93 -12.44 -12.81
CA SER A 42 7.12 -13.30 -12.77
C SER A 42 8.14 -12.81 -11.74
N ASN A 43 8.31 -11.49 -11.63
CA ASN A 43 9.30 -10.82 -10.77
C ASN A 43 8.95 -9.34 -10.60
N HIS A 44 9.76 -8.63 -9.83
CA HIS A 44 9.61 -7.19 -9.61
C HIS A 44 9.70 -6.38 -10.91
N ASN A 45 8.84 -5.35 -11.05
CA ASN A 45 8.73 -4.49 -12.23
C ASN A 45 10.01 -3.71 -12.58
N GLY A 46 10.94 -3.54 -11.66
CA GLY A 46 12.25 -2.91 -11.91
C GLY A 46 13.25 -3.77 -12.67
N ARG A 47 12.89 -5.01 -13.09
CA ARG A 47 13.74 -5.86 -13.92
C ARG A 47 13.54 -5.55 -15.40
N SER A 48 14.55 -5.90 -16.23
CA SER A 48 14.54 -5.68 -17.68
C SER A 48 13.48 -6.48 -18.44
N SER A 49 13.00 -7.58 -17.85
CA SER A 49 11.93 -8.40 -18.40
C SER A 49 10.98 -8.82 -17.29
N VAL A 50 9.70 -8.55 -17.49
CA VAL A 50 8.62 -8.91 -16.57
C VAL A 50 7.46 -9.46 -17.39
N ALA A 51 6.89 -10.56 -16.94
CA ALA A 51 5.66 -11.13 -17.49
C ALA A 51 4.66 -11.35 -16.36
N GLY A 52 3.38 -11.26 -16.68
CA GLY A 52 2.33 -11.51 -15.69
C GLY A 52 0.97 -11.06 -16.18
N ILE A 53 0.00 -11.16 -15.29
CA ILE A 53 -1.38 -10.74 -15.53
C ILE A 53 -1.83 -9.81 -14.40
N PRO A 54 -2.45 -8.68 -14.72
CA PRO A 54 -3.21 -7.90 -13.73
C PRO A 54 -4.46 -8.70 -13.34
N ILE A 55 -4.93 -8.53 -12.13
CA ILE A 55 -6.24 -8.99 -11.69
C ILE A 55 -7.20 -7.82 -11.87
N ASP A 56 -8.26 -8.00 -12.65
CA ASP A 56 -9.22 -6.93 -12.91
C ASP A 56 -10.12 -6.65 -11.71
N SER A 57 -10.66 -5.43 -11.63
CA SER A 57 -11.58 -5.00 -10.56
C SER A 57 -12.73 -5.99 -10.35
N GLU A 58 -13.34 -6.48 -11.44
CA GLU A 58 -14.44 -7.45 -11.36
C GLU A 58 -14.05 -8.76 -10.68
N GLN A 59 -12.81 -9.22 -10.90
CA GLN A 59 -12.29 -10.43 -10.25
C GLN A 59 -12.02 -10.20 -8.77
N ILE A 60 -11.48 -9.03 -8.39
CA ILE A 60 -11.30 -8.64 -6.99
C ILE A 60 -12.65 -8.55 -6.31
N ASP A 61 -13.62 -7.86 -6.89
CA ASP A 61 -14.97 -7.73 -6.36
C ASP A 61 -15.65 -9.10 -6.18
N ALA A 62 -15.48 -10.01 -7.14
CA ALA A 62 -16.02 -11.37 -7.04
C ALA A 62 -15.42 -12.15 -5.86
N MET A 63 -14.10 -12.06 -5.65
CA MET A 63 -13.43 -12.70 -4.50
C MET A 63 -13.88 -12.07 -3.17
N VAL A 64 -13.99 -10.74 -3.11
CA VAL A 64 -14.47 -10.01 -1.92
C VAL A 64 -15.91 -10.41 -1.60
N ASN A 65 -16.79 -10.46 -2.61
CA ASN A 65 -18.19 -10.89 -2.42
C ASN A 65 -18.30 -12.33 -1.91
N ALA A 66 -17.43 -13.23 -2.36
CA ALA A 66 -17.39 -14.59 -1.86
C ALA A 66 -16.96 -14.66 -0.39
N LEU A 67 -15.93 -13.89 0.01
CA LEU A 67 -15.49 -13.75 1.40
C LEU A 67 -16.60 -13.17 2.28
N ASP A 68 -17.31 -12.16 1.79
CA ASP A 68 -18.42 -11.54 2.50
C ASP A 68 -19.60 -12.53 2.69
N SER A 69 -19.98 -13.25 1.63
CA SER A 69 -21.04 -14.24 1.67
C SER A 69 -20.74 -15.38 2.65
N ASN A 70 -19.46 -15.69 2.85
CA ASN A 70 -19.00 -16.66 3.85
C ASN A 70 -18.88 -16.06 5.27
N GLY A 71 -19.15 -14.76 5.42
CA GLY A 71 -19.05 -14.06 6.71
C GLY A 71 -17.63 -13.82 7.20
N GLU A 72 -16.64 -13.86 6.30
CA GLU A 72 -15.22 -13.69 6.66
C GLU A 72 -14.81 -12.23 6.78
N LEU A 73 -15.36 -11.32 5.94
CA LEU A 73 -14.95 -9.92 5.92
C LEU A 73 -15.16 -9.17 7.23
N LYS A 74 -16.17 -9.53 8.00
CA LYS A 74 -16.42 -8.95 9.34
C LYS A 74 -15.32 -9.21 10.36
N HIS A 75 -14.38 -10.08 10.05
CA HIS A 75 -13.23 -10.42 10.91
C HIS A 75 -11.94 -9.73 10.47
N VAL A 76 -11.99 -8.85 9.46
CA VAL A 76 -10.84 -8.10 8.96
C VAL A 76 -10.59 -6.90 9.85
N ASP A 77 -9.53 -6.95 10.65
CA ASP A 77 -9.10 -5.85 11.54
C ASP A 77 -8.31 -4.79 10.77
N ALA A 78 -7.61 -5.18 9.71
CA ALA A 78 -6.89 -4.24 8.87
C ALA A 78 -6.85 -4.66 7.40
N VAL A 79 -6.86 -3.67 6.51
CA VAL A 79 -6.56 -3.82 5.09
C VAL A 79 -5.18 -3.23 4.82
N LEU A 80 -4.31 -3.99 4.16
CA LEU A 80 -3.02 -3.52 3.67
C LEU A 80 -3.07 -3.46 2.15
N SER A 81 -2.94 -2.27 1.57
CA SER A 81 -2.82 -2.10 0.12
C SER A 81 -1.40 -1.68 -0.26
N GLY A 82 -0.92 -2.19 -1.38
CA GLY A 82 0.36 -1.80 -1.99
C GLY A 82 0.14 -1.24 -3.38
N TYR A 83 0.91 -1.74 -4.37
CA TYR A 83 0.79 -1.28 -5.74
C TYR A 83 -0.63 -1.40 -6.30
N LEU A 84 -1.20 -0.27 -6.69
CA LEU A 84 -2.51 -0.15 -7.35
C LEU A 84 -2.33 0.36 -8.78
N THR A 85 -3.25 -0.02 -9.63
CA THR A 85 -3.38 0.50 -10.99
C THR A 85 -4.77 1.10 -11.17
N PRO A 86 -5.02 1.93 -12.19
CA PRO A 86 -6.37 2.40 -12.52
C PRO A 86 -7.40 1.26 -12.70
N ARG A 87 -6.92 0.05 -13.06
CA ARG A 87 -7.78 -1.14 -13.20
C ARG A 87 -8.13 -1.81 -11.87
N THR A 88 -7.27 -1.75 -10.87
CA THR A 88 -7.43 -2.46 -9.58
C THR A 88 -7.83 -1.54 -8.44
N GLY A 89 -7.37 -0.29 -8.47
CA GLY A 89 -7.59 0.67 -7.38
C GLY A 89 -9.05 0.84 -6.99
N PRO A 90 -10.00 1.03 -7.93
CA PRO A 90 -11.40 1.18 -7.57
C PRO A 90 -11.96 -0.01 -6.76
N ALA A 91 -11.57 -1.25 -7.09
CA ALA A 91 -12.00 -2.42 -6.32
C ALA A 91 -11.35 -2.48 -4.94
N VAL A 92 -10.10 -2.04 -4.80
CA VAL A 92 -9.42 -1.95 -3.49
C VAL A 92 -10.12 -0.94 -2.59
N LEU A 93 -10.47 0.24 -3.12
CA LEU A 93 -11.23 1.26 -2.37
C LEU A 93 -12.58 0.70 -1.89
N ARG A 94 -13.36 0.08 -2.79
CA ARG A 94 -14.63 -0.56 -2.41
C ARG A 94 -14.44 -1.67 -1.37
N THR A 95 -13.35 -2.42 -1.45
CA THR A 95 -13.03 -3.46 -0.46
C THR A 95 -12.80 -2.86 0.93
N VAL A 96 -12.05 -1.77 1.02
CA VAL A 96 -11.83 -1.03 2.27
C VAL A 96 -13.17 -0.54 2.85
N GLU A 97 -13.98 0.12 2.02
CA GLU A 97 -15.31 0.61 2.42
C GLU A 97 -16.19 -0.53 2.91
N ARG A 98 -16.18 -1.67 2.21
CA ARG A 98 -16.95 -2.86 2.60
C ARG A 98 -16.49 -3.44 3.93
N CYS A 99 -15.18 -3.56 4.16
CA CYS A 99 -14.63 -4.00 5.45
C CYS A 99 -15.06 -3.06 6.57
N ARG A 100 -14.92 -1.75 6.40
CA ARG A 100 -15.34 -0.73 7.38
C ARG A 100 -16.84 -0.74 7.64
N ALA A 101 -17.67 -1.01 6.64
CA ALA A 101 -19.12 -1.14 6.83
C ALA A 101 -19.50 -2.33 7.71
N LEU A 102 -18.72 -3.41 7.70
CA LEU A 102 -18.94 -4.63 8.49
C LEU A 102 -18.21 -4.60 9.84
N HIS A 103 -17.07 -3.95 9.90
CA HIS A 103 -16.23 -3.77 11.07
C HIS A 103 -15.68 -2.33 11.07
N PRO A 104 -16.37 -1.37 11.73
CA PRO A 104 -16.04 0.05 11.66
C PRO A 104 -14.63 0.42 12.13
N ASP A 105 -14.02 -0.40 12.99
CA ASP A 105 -12.66 -0.22 13.50
C ASP A 105 -11.57 -0.75 12.55
N THR A 106 -11.95 -1.22 11.35
CA THR A 106 -10.98 -1.69 10.34
C THR A 106 -10.04 -0.57 9.93
N ILE A 107 -8.75 -0.78 10.15
CA ILE A 107 -7.67 0.15 9.78
C ILE A 107 -7.24 -0.09 8.33
N TRP A 108 -7.11 0.97 7.55
CA TRP A 108 -6.47 0.88 6.24
C TRP A 108 -5.03 1.38 6.28
N VAL A 109 -4.09 0.47 6.00
CA VAL A 109 -2.67 0.76 5.81
C VAL A 109 -2.40 0.81 4.31
N CYS A 110 -1.98 1.97 3.80
CA CYS A 110 -1.65 2.19 2.40
C CYS A 110 -0.12 2.33 2.24
N ASP A 111 0.46 1.41 1.49
CA ASP A 111 1.81 1.52 0.94
C ASP A 111 1.70 2.13 -0.47
N PRO A 112 2.00 3.43 -0.66
CA PRO A 112 1.70 4.15 -1.89
C PRO A 112 2.78 3.92 -2.96
N VAL A 113 2.94 2.69 -3.40
CA VAL A 113 3.98 2.26 -4.34
C VAL A 113 3.89 3.01 -5.66
N MET A 114 4.76 4.02 -5.84
CA MET A 114 4.76 4.90 -7.02
C MET A 114 6.14 5.19 -7.58
N GLY A 115 7.17 5.20 -6.75
CA GLY A 115 8.49 5.68 -7.14
C GLY A 115 9.58 5.23 -6.20
N ASP A 116 10.81 5.58 -6.58
CA ASP A 116 11.99 5.32 -5.76
C ASP A 116 13.02 6.43 -5.98
N MET A 117 14.04 6.46 -5.14
CA MET A 117 15.16 7.35 -5.31
C MET A 117 16.16 6.73 -6.29
N THR A 118 16.56 7.48 -7.31
CA THR A 118 17.61 7.05 -8.23
C THR A 118 18.96 7.00 -7.52
N PRO A 119 19.96 6.26 -8.06
CA PRO A 119 21.32 6.27 -7.50
C PRO A 119 21.95 7.68 -7.40
N ASP A 120 21.51 8.61 -8.25
CA ASP A 120 21.95 10.01 -8.27
C ASP A 120 21.19 10.89 -7.27
N GLY A 121 20.24 10.32 -6.51
CA GLY A 121 19.48 11.00 -5.48
C GLY A 121 18.27 11.79 -5.98
N GLU A 122 17.80 11.53 -7.20
CA GLU A 122 16.59 12.13 -7.73
C GLU A 122 15.34 11.30 -7.37
N LEU A 123 14.24 11.98 -7.10
CA LEU A 123 12.94 11.36 -6.89
C LEU A 123 12.34 10.99 -8.24
N ARG A 124 12.08 9.70 -8.47
CA ARG A 124 11.55 9.23 -9.75
C ARG A 124 10.32 8.35 -9.56
N ALA A 125 9.19 8.80 -10.12
CA ALA A 125 8.05 7.92 -10.32
C ALA A 125 8.37 6.91 -11.44
N TYR A 126 8.03 5.64 -11.22
CA TYR A 126 8.11 4.58 -12.22
C TYR A 126 6.74 4.05 -12.65
N VAL A 127 5.69 4.74 -12.21
CA VAL A 127 4.29 4.45 -12.56
C VAL A 127 3.73 5.58 -13.43
N PRO A 128 2.67 5.32 -14.25
CA PRO A 128 1.97 6.36 -14.99
C PRO A 128 1.30 7.40 -14.08
N ASP A 129 1.12 8.63 -14.59
CA ASP A 129 0.49 9.75 -13.86
C ASP A 129 -0.91 9.41 -13.32
N GLU A 130 -1.66 8.58 -14.05
CA GLU A 130 -2.97 8.09 -13.60
C GLU A 130 -2.87 7.26 -12.30
N THR A 131 -1.79 6.49 -12.17
CA THR A 131 -1.51 5.73 -10.93
C THR A 131 -1.07 6.67 -9.81
N VAL A 132 -0.27 7.69 -10.10
CA VAL A 132 0.11 8.72 -9.11
C VAL A 132 -1.14 9.42 -8.58
N SER A 133 -2.05 9.83 -9.47
CA SER A 133 -3.31 10.46 -9.09
C SER A 133 -4.18 9.56 -8.22
N LEU A 134 -4.32 8.27 -8.60
CA LEU A 134 -5.06 7.28 -7.83
C LEU A 134 -4.46 7.07 -6.43
N MET A 135 -3.13 6.95 -6.32
CA MET A 135 -2.45 6.77 -5.04
C MET A 135 -2.56 8.00 -4.15
N THR A 136 -2.46 9.20 -4.75
CA THR A 136 -2.65 10.45 -4.02
C THR A 136 -4.05 10.54 -3.41
N ASP A 137 -5.08 10.12 -4.15
CA ASP A 137 -6.45 10.05 -3.63
C ASP A 137 -6.58 8.97 -2.54
N ALA A 138 -6.05 7.77 -2.77
CA ALA A 138 -6.07 6.67 -1.80
C ALA A 138 -5.45 7.05 -0.45
N VAL A 139 -4.32 7.75 -0.47
CA VAL A 139 -3.61 8.25 0.73
C VAL A 139 -4.49 9.16 1.59
N GLN A 140 -5.37 9.98 0.98
CA GLN A 140 -6.27 10.87 1.73
C GLN A 140 -7.35 10.11 2.54
N HIS A 141 -7.60 8.84 2.23
CA HIS A 141 -8.63 8.01 2.87
C HIS A 141 -8.04 6.91 3.76
N ALA A 142 -6.70 6.73 3.74
CA ALA A 142 -6.00 5.74 4.55
C ALA A 142 -5.77 6.25 5.98
N ASP A 143 -5.81 5.34 6.97
CA ASP A 143 -5.49 5.65 8.37
C ASP A 143 -3.99 5.72 8.59
N VAL A 144 -3.25 4.81 7.95
CA VAL A 144 -1.79 4.72 8.02
C VAL A 144 -1.22 4.71 6.61
N VAL A 145 -0.19 5.51 6.38
CA VAL A 145 0.52 5.57 5.09
C VAL A 145 2.00 5.29 5.30
N VAL A 146 2.57 4.45 4.43
CA VAL A 146 3.95 3.98 4.56
C VAL A 146 4.80 4.35 3.33
N PRO A 147 4.94 5.63 2.98
CA PRO A 147 5.71 6.06 1.82
C PRO A 147 7.21 5.87 2.04
N ASN A 148 7.96 5.56 0.99
CA ASN A 148 9.37 5.83 0.97
C ASN A 148 9.63 7.34 0.76
N LEU A 149 10.90 7.77 0.84
CA LEU A 149 11.23 9.19 0.72
C LEU A 149 10.84 9.79 -0.65
N ALA A 150 10.97 9.02 -1.73
CA ALA A 150 10.59 9.45 -3.07
C ALA A 150 9.06 9.59 -3.20
N GLU A 151 8.33 8.63 -2.69
CA GLU A 151 6.87 8.62 -2.68
C GLU A 151 6.31 9.77 -1.84
N LEU A 152 6.93 10.05 -0.68
CA LEU A 152 6.57 11.22 0.12
C LEU A 152 6.75 12.53 -0.67
N GLY A 153 7.87 12.66 -1.39
CA GLY A 153 8.13 13.80 -2.26
C GLY A 153 7.10 13.94 -3.37
N ILE A 154 6.74 12.84 -4.04
CA ILE A 154 5.71 12.81 -5.08
C ILE A 154 4.34 13.21 -4.52
N LEU A 155 3.93 12.61 -3.39
CA LEU A 155 2.64 12.89 -2.74
C LEU A 155 2.48 14.35 -2.31
N THR A 156 3.57 15.00 -1.91
CA THR A 156 3.54 16.36 -1.36
C THR A 156 4.01 17.43 -2.36
N GLY A 157 4.50 17.03 -3.54
CA GLY A 157 5.07 17.95 -4.51
C GLY A 157 6.35 18.64 -4.01
N THR A 158 7.10 18.00 -3.10
CA THR A 158 8.29 18.56 -2.48
C THR A 158 9.51 17.67 -2.72
N GLU A 159 10.72 18.21 -2.47
CA GLU A 159 11.96 17.44 -2.46
C GLU A 159 12.56 17.43 -1.03
N PRO A 160 12.07 16.59 -0.13
CA PRO A 160 12.54 16.57 1.25
C PRO A 160 13.97 16.03 1.32
N ARG A 161 14.91 16.84 1.78
CA ARG A 161 16.35 16.53 1.85
C ARG A 161 16.89 16.47 3.28
N THR A 162 16.24 17.15 4.21
CA THR A 162 16.59 17.15 5.64
C THR A 162 15.50 16.49 6.45
N LEU A 163 15.82 16.12 7.68
CA LEU A 163 14.85 15.58 8.63
C LEU A 163 13.65 16.52 8.82
N ASP A 164 13.91 17.82 8.94
CA ASP A 164 12.86 18.83 9.11
C ASP A 164 11.97 18.94 7.86
N ASP A 165 12.54 18.78 6.65
CA ASP A 165 11.76 18.74 5.42
C ASP A 165 10.86 17.52 5.37
N ILE A 166 11.36 16.35 5.75
CA ILE A 166 10.63 15.10 5.78
C ILE A 166 9.46 15.17 6.78
N VAL A 167 9.72 15.67 7.99
CA VAL A 167 8.68 15.87 9.00
C VAL A 167 7.61 16.84 8.50
N ARG A 168 8.02 17.94 7.87
CA ARG A 168 7.11 18.95 7.31
C ARG A 168 6.27 18.37 6.17
N ALA A 169 6.88 17.61 5.25
CA ALA A 169 6.20 16.94 4.16
C ALA A 169 5.21 15.89 4.70
N ALA A 170 5.63 15.03 5.63
CA ALA A 170 4.75 14.04 6.23
C ALA A 170 3.53 14.68 6.93
N ARG A 171 3.73 15.80 7.65
CA ARG A 171 2.65 16.54 8.31
C ARG A 171 1.72 17.29 7.37
N SER A 172 2.12 17.50 6.12
CA SER A 172 1.25 18.13 5.12
C SER A 172 0.20 17.16 4.54
N LEU A 173 0.35 15.85 4.74
CA LEU A 173 -0.66 14.86 4.39
C LEU A 173 -1.80 14.92 5.42
N THR A 174 -2.98 15.33 4.99
CA THR A 174 -4.12 15.65 5.88
C THR A 174 -5.05 14.46 6.14
N GLY A 175 -4.99 13.41 5.33
CA GLY A 175 -5.86 12.22 5.47
C GLY A 175 -5.43 11.27 6.59
N PRO A 176 -4.18 10.77 6.56
CA PRO A 176 -3.73 9.71 7.47
C PRO A 176 -3.52 10.22 8.90
N HIS A 177 -3.84 9.35 9.87
CA HIS A 177 -3.51 9.58 11.29
C HIS A 177 -2.03 9.28 11.60
N LEU A 178 -1.39 8.41 10.81
CA LEU A 178 0.00 8.03 10.98
C LEU A 178 0.70 7.94 9.63
N VAL A 179 1.86 8.57 9.53
CA VAL A 179 2.76 8.47 8.37
C VAL A 179 4.09 7.85 8.81
N ILE A 180 4.45 6.73 8.20
CA ILE A 180 5.71 6.01 8.45
C ILE A 180 6.60 6.14 7.22
N VAL A 181 7.61 7.01 7.28
CA VAL A 181 8.51 7.22 6.14
C VAL A 181 9.64 6.20 6.16
N THR A 182 9.79 5.47 5.05
CA THR A 182 10.81 4.44 4.87
C THR A 182 11.93 4.88 3.93
N SER A 183 12.98 4.07 3.80
CA SER A 183 14.12 4.30 2.88
C SER A 183 14.81 5.66 3.09
N MET A 184 14.91 6.09 4.35
CA MET A 184 15.59 7.32 4.70
C MET A 184 17.11 7.15 4.63
N PRO A 185 17.87 8.15 4.13
CA PRO A 185 19.32 8.10 4.09
C PRO A 185 19.97 8.18 5.47
N TYR A 186 19.18 8.34 6.52
CA TYR A 186 19.61 8.42 7.93
C TYR A 186 19.24 7.14 8.66
N HIS A 187 20.10 6.65 9.55
CA HIS A 187 19.88 5.46 10.38
C HIS A 187 18.79 5.67 11.47
N CYS A 188 17.73 6.41 11.18
CA CYS A 188 16.69 6.74 12.14
C CYS A 188 15.30 6.42 11.60
N LEU A 189 14.52 5.69 12.41
CA LEU A 189 13.07 5.53 12.18
C LEU A 189 12.35 6.75 12.71
N LEU A 190 11.64 7.46 11.85
CA LEU A 190 10.78 8.58 12.23
C LEU A 190 9.32 8.14 12.26
N TYR A 191 8.74 8.34 13.43
CA TYR A 191 7.29 8.26 13.59
C TYR A 191 6.76 9.69 13.70
N THR A 192 5.84 10.08 12.81
CA THR A 192 5.09 11.33 12.95
C THR A 192 3.62 10.99 13.06
N SER A 193 3.01 11.33 14.19
CA SER A 193 1.56 11.37 14.34
C SER A 193 1.12 12.80 14.09
N PRO A 194 0.14 13.06 13.22
CA PRO A 194 -0.52 14.37 13.18
C PRO A 194 -1.23 14.57 14.52
N SER A 195 -0.93 15.68 15.17
CA SER A 195 -1.59 16.14 16.41
C SER A 195 -2.79 17.01 16.08
#